data_2256da44927fca38075a66522a6253ab
#
_entry.id   2256da44927fca38075a66522a6253ab
#
_cell.length_a   1.000
_cell.length_b   1.000
_cell.length_c   1.000
_cell.angle_alpha   90.00
_cell.angle_beta   90.00
_cell.angle_gamma   90.00
#
_symmetry.space_group_name_H-M   'P 1'
#
loop_
_entity.id
_entity.type
_entity.pdbx_description
1 polymer ?
#
loop_
_entity_poly.entity_id
_entity_poly.type
_entity_poly.pdbx_seq_one_letter_code
_entity_poly.pdbx_strand_id
1 'polypeptide(L)'
;MREVVAFGDIDYMNAVSVEIDAAFSRIIATSHQLATRADVLLDRVVIAEGIKVTGGQVTSDRDQSIQSSCSVTISDPLRVPVAADDILTPYGYELRLWRGVAVAGGQIMAPLGVFPIQRSSVDGVTLLSSITAQDRSKTVSDAIFEDTYQIAAGTNYATAIEALIEDGAPGFTFLFPSTTFTTPILTFGPDENRWAEVQRMARSIGNEIFFDGLGRCVMRPEPTFTSEPVGEIAEGSNMLGVVVDLDRGPAFNKVIATSSNSSLTAPVTGSATDNDPSSPSQYGPRFGRKARRFSSPFLTTVAQCNSAAAAILASNLGVARCINATIVTDPRREVSDVITVKREALGLDNELHIVDRMTLGLGATESMTATVRAQQVPS
;
A
#
# COMPACT_ATOMS: atom_id res chain seq x y z
N MET A 1 5.15 3.62 8.32
CA MET A 1 4.90 2.83 9.57
C MET A 1 3.68 3.39 10.26
N ARG A 2 2.75 2.52 10.64
CA ARG A 2 1.51 2.90 11.32
C ARG A 2 1.73 3.29 12.76
N GLU A 3 1.04 4.32 13.21
CA GLU A 3 1.00 4.73 14.61
C GLU A 3 0.19 3.74 15.44
N VAL A 4 0.58 3.49 16.69
CA VAL A 4 -0.15 2.64 17.62
C VAL A 4 -1.00 3.45 18.59
N VAL A 5 -2.15 2.89 18.97
CA VAL A 5 -3.13 3.49 19.86
C VAL A 5 -3.44 2.53 20.99
N ALA A 6 -3.62 3.05 22.19
CA ALA A 6 -4.06 2.27 23.35
C ALA A 6 -5.59 2.26 23.47
N PHE A 7 -6.15 1.10 23.84
CA PHE A 7 -7.56 0.90 24.10
C PHE A 7 -7.75 0.24 25.47
N GLY A 8 -8.73 0.70 26.22
CA GLY A 8 -9.05 0.19 27.55
C GLY A 8 -8.47 1.05 28.70
N ASP A 9 -8.59 0.54 29.90
CA ASP A 9 -8.17 1.21 31.14
C ASP A 9 -6.68 0.89 31.42
N ILE A 10 -5.79 1.55 30.68
CA ILE A 10 -4.34 1.38 30.83
C ILE A 10 -3.65 2.73 31.01
N ASP A 11 -2.59 2.72 31.81
CA ASP A 11 -1.81 3.94 32.11
C ASP A 11 -1.19 4.59 30.87
N TYR A 12 -1.07 3.85 29.77
CA TYR A 12 -0.57 4.34 28.48
C TYR A 12 -1.52 5.30 27.76
N MET A 13 -2.80 5.38 28.12
CA MET A 13 -3.76 6.28 27.44
C MET A 13 -3.38 7.76 27.54
N ASN A 14 -2.56 8.12 28.52
CA ASN A 14 -2.03 9.46 28.69
C ASN A 14 -0.56 9.59 28.22
N ALA A 15 0.04 8.50 27.72
CA ALA A 15 1.42 8.51 27.25
C ALA A 15 1.52 9.16 25.85
N VAL A 16 2.67 9.78 25.59
CA VAL A 16 3.00 10.30 24.28
C VAL A 16 3.13 9.12 23.29
N SER A 17 2.74 9.28 22.04
CA SER A 17 2.77 8.22 21.01
C SER A 17 4.12 7.48 20.92
N VAL A 18 5.23 8.18 21.11
CA VAL A 18 6.59 7.61 21.15
C VAL A 18 6.78 6.60 22.29
N GLU A 19 6.18 6.84 23.45
CA GLU A 19 6.26 5.92 24.61
C GLU A 19 5.43 4.67 24.37
N ILE A 20 4.25 4.81 23.75
CA ILE A 20 3.39 3.69 23.36
C ILE A 20 4.10 2.83 22.31
N ASP A 21 4.75 3.43 21.34
CA ASP A 21 5.48 2.73 20.27
C ASP A 21 6.70 1.97 20.82
N ALA A 22 7.43 2.57 21.77
CA ALA A 22 8.52 1.91 22.49
C ALA A 22 8.05 0.76 23.38
N ALA A 23 6.89 0.91 24.04
CA ALA A 23 6.26 -0.15 24.82
C ALA A 23 5.82 -1.30 23.93
N PHE A 24 5.17 -1.00 22.80
CA PHE A 24 4.76 -1.99 21.81
C PHE A 24 5.95 -2.79 21.30
N SER A 25 7.05 -2.14 20.93
CA SER A 25 8.27 -2.78 20.44
C SER A 25 8.87 -3.75 21.47
N ARG A 26 8.84 -3.42 22.76
CA ARG A 26 9.28 -4.30 23.83
C ARG A 26 8.36 -5.52 24.00
N ILE A 27 7.05 -5.32 23.87
CA ILE A 27 6.07 -6.39 24.05
C ILE A 27 6.19 -7.41 22.89
N ILE A 28 6.24 -6.98 21.64
CA ILE A 28 6.34 -7.89 20.50
C ILE A 28 7.66 -8.67 20.44
N ALA A 29 8.71 -8.18 21.11
CA ALA A 29 9.99 -8.87 21.23
C ALA A 29 9.96 -10.03 22.25
N THR A 30 8.87 -10.19 23.00
CA THR A 30 8.71 -11.24 24.02
C THR A 30 7.46 -12.08 23.74
N SER A 31 7.17 -13.06 24.58
CA SER A 31 5.92 -13.82 24.49
C SER A 31 4.73 -12.89 24.77
N HIS A 32 3.82 -12.77 23.82
CA HIS A 32 2.67 -11.87 23.87
C HIS A 32 1.41 -12.51 23.28
N GLN A 33 0.26 -11.95 23.60
CA GLN A 33 -1.02 -12.34 23.01
C GLN A 33 -1.42 -11.31 21.97
N LEU A 34 -1.64 -11.77 20.74
CA LEU A 34 -2.15 -10.92 19.67
C LEU A 34 -3.64 -10.61 19.88
N ALA A 35 -4.03 -9.37 19.57
CA ALA A 35 -5.41 -8.90 19.62
C ALA A 35 -5.84 -8.35 18.26
N THR A 36 -7.10 -8.58 17.91
CA THR A 36 -7.75 -8.03 16.70
C THR A 36 -9.07 -7.41 17.10
N ARG A 37 -9.34 -6.25 16.55
CA ARG A 37 -10.60 -5.51 16.75
C ARG A 37 -11.10 -5.02 15.41
N ALA A 38 -12.42 -5.05 15.22
CA ALA A 38 -13.10 -4.39 14.11
C ALA A 38 -14.11 -3.38 14.65
N ASP A 39 -14.20 -2.24 13.99
CA ASP A 39 -15.27 -1.27 14.17
C ASP A 39 -16.03 -1.14 12.85
N VAL A 40 -17.35 -0.90 12.91
CA VAL A 40 -18.16 -0.65 11.73
C VAL A 40 -18.47 0.83 11.62
N LEU A 41 -18.30 1.35 10.42
CA LEU A 41 -18.63 2.72 10.07
C LEU A 41 -19.78 2.74 9.05
N LEU A 42 -20.61 3.76 9.17
CA LEU A 42 -21.57 4.17 8.16
C LEU A 42 -21.39 5.66 7.95
N ASP A 43 -21.34 6.11 6.71
CA ASP A 43 -21.05 7.51 6.36
C ASP A 43 -19.79 8.05 7.10
N ARG A 44 -18.76 7.20 7.25
CA ARG A 44 -17.50 7.47 7.95
C ARG A 44 -17.62 7.70 9.47
N VAL A 45 -18.81 7.54 10.03
CA VAL A 45 -19.06 7.61 11.46
C VAL A 45 -19.07 6.20 12.04
N VAL A 46 -18.38 6.00 13.16
CA VAL A 46 -18.38 4.71 13.87
C VAL A 46 -19.74 4.49 14.50
N ILE A 47 -20.42 3.42 14.10
CA ILE A 47 -21.74 3.03 14.60
C ILE A 47 -21.71 1.79 15.49
N ALA A 48 -20.66 0.97 15.37
CA ALA A 48 -20.42 -0.17 16.24
C ALA A 48 -18.92 -0.38 16.44
N GLU A 49 -18.53 -0.66 17.67
CA GLU A 49 -17.14 -0.83 18.06
C GLU A 49 -16.87 -2.21 18.66
N GLY A 50 -15.62 -2.65 18.57
CA GLY A 50 -15.12 -3.82 19.27
C GLY A 50 -15.74 -5.14 18.79
N ILE A 51 -16.09 -5.24 17.50
CA ILE A 51 -16.63 -6.47 16.93
C ILE A 51 -15.56 -7.56 16.94
N LYS A 52 -15.93 -8.74 17.40
CA LYS A 52 -15.01 -9.87 17.56
C LYS A 52 -14.67 -10.49 16.22
N VAL A 53 -13.43 -10.33 15.82
CA VAL A 53 -12.81 -11.02 14.69
C VAL A 53 -12.22 -12.33 15.17
N THR A 54 -12.52 -13.44 14.49
CA THR A 54 -12.02 -14.76 14.83
C THR A 54 -10.95 -15.29 13.88
N GLY A 55 -10.83 -14.67 12.71
CA GLY A 55 -9.83 -15.06 11.72
C GLY A 55 -9.92 -14.20 10.48
N GLY A 56 -9.08 -14.53 9.50
CA GLY A 56 -8.98 -13.81 8.25
C GLY A 56 -7.60 -13.18 8.06
N GLN A 57 -7.50 -12.29 7.11
CA GLN A 57 -6.23 -11.62 6.80
C GLN A 57 -6.46 -10.24 6.17
N VAL A 58 -5.45 -9.39 6.30
CA VAL A 58 -5.30 -8.15 5.50
C VAL A 58 -4.10 -8.34 4.60
N THR A 59 -4.29 -8.11 3.30
CA THR A 59 -3.22 -8.15 2.29
C THR A 59 -3.06 -6.77 1.71
N SER A 60 -1.83 -6.30 1.66
CA SER A 60 -1.45 -5.04 1.00
C SER A 60 -0.39 -5.34 -0.05
N ASP A 61 -0.56 -4.79 -1.25
CA ASP A 61 0.32 -4.97 -2.39
C ASP A 61 0.44 -3.63 -3.14
N ARG A 62 1.64 -3.08 -3.15
CA ARG A 62 1.89 -1.76 -3.73
C ARG A 62 1.73 -1.72 -5.27
N ASP A 63 1.83 -2.87 -5.93
CA ASP A 63 1.71 -2.96 -7.38
C ASP A 63 0.25 -3.09 -7.86
N GLN A 64 -0.68 -3.29 -6.92
CA GLN A 64 -2.10 -3.34 -7.23
C GLN A 64 -2.73 -1.94 -7.29
N SER A 65 -3.72 -1.77 -8.17
CA SER A 65 -4.48 -0.51 -8.25
C SER A 65 -5.20 -0.22 -6.94
N ILE A 66 -5.89 -1.22 -6.38
CA ILE A 66 -6.44 -1.18 -5.02
C ILE A 66 -5.40 -1.82 -4.10
N GLN A 67 -4.71 -0.99 -3.32
CA GLN A 67 -3.52 -1.40 -2.60
C GLN A 67 -3.81 -2.42 -1.49
N SER A 68 -4.92 -2.28 -0.77
CA SER A 68 -5.22 -3.12 0.37
C SER A 68 -6.59 -3.78 0.27
N SER A 69 -6.65 -5.02 0.73
CA SER A 69 -7.89 -5.80 0.81
C SER A 69 -7.90 -6.63 2.08
N CYS A 70 -9.07 -6.99 2.53
CA CYS A 70 -9.23 -7.89 3.67
C CYS A 70 -10.26 -8.99 3.42
N SER A 71 -10.03 -10.11 4.09
CA SER A 71 -11.01 -11.17 4.29
C SER A 71 -11.11 -11.41 5.80
N VAL A 72 -12.29 -11.27 6.37
CA VAL A 72 -12.50 -11.27 7.83
C VAL A 72 -13.60 -12.23 8.18
N THR A 73 -13.38 -13.05 9.21
CA THR A 73 -14.40 -13.90 9.82
C THR A 73 -14.84 -13.29 11.14
N ILE A 74 -16.12 -12.98 11.25
CA ILE A 74 -16.75 -12.37 12.43
C ILE A 74 -17.65 -13.38 13.09
N SER A 75 -17.53 -13.50 14.42
CA SER A 75 -18.40 -14.33 15.25
C SER A 75 -19.20 -13.44 16.19
N ASP A 76 -20.28 -12.87 15.67
CA ASP A 76 -21.22 -12.04 16.43
C ASP A 76 -22.66 -12.40 16.07
N PRO A 77 -23.30 -13.29 16.86
CA PRO A 77 -24.67 -13.75 16.57
C PRO A 77 -25.73 -12.65 16.62
N LEU A 78 -25.43 -11.51 17.23
CA LEU A 78 -26.35 -10.36 17.32
C LEU A 78 -26.28 -9.44 16.10
N ARG A 79 -25.25 -9.63 15.25
CA ARG A 79 -24.98 -8.77 14.10
C ARG A 79 -24.75 -9.58 12.83
N VAL A 80 -25.68 -10.50 12.57
CA VAL A 80 -25.63 -11.37 11.38
C VAL A 80 -26.26 -10.62 10.20
N PRO A 81 -25.53 -10.35 9.10
CA PRO A 81 -26.06 -9.58 7.96
C PRO A 81 -26.95 -10.46 7.07
N VAL A 82 -28.26 -10.36 7.24
CA VAL A 82 -29.28 -11.09 6.46
C VAL A 82 -30.22 -10.17 5.68
N ALA A 83 -30.46 -8.95 6.16
CA ALA A 83 -31.24 -7.93 5.47
C ALA A 83 -30.32 -6.79 4.96
N ALA A 84 -30.78 -6.03 3.99
CA ALA A 84 -29.97 -4.99 3.36
C ALA A 84 -29.57 -3.84 4.31
N ASP A 85 -30.37 -3.59 5.32
CA ASP A 85 -30.15 -2.55 6.35
C ASP A 85 -29.40 -3.08 7.59
N ASP A 86 -29.08 -4.37 7.64
CA ASP A 86 -28.23 -4.90 8.71
C ASP A 86 -26.80 -4.35 8.60
N ILE A 87 -26.16 -4.15 9.73
CA ILE A 87 -24.73 -3.81 9.76
C ILE A 87 -23.92 -4.98 9.20
N LEU A 88 -22.73 -4.69 8.68
CA LEU A 88 -21.83 -5.64 8.00
C LEU A 88 -22.32 -6.06 6.59
N THR A 89 -23.30 -5.37 6.01
CA THR A 89 -23.71 -5.56 4.61
C THR A 89 -22.89 -4.68 3.67
N PRO A 90 -22.87 -4.97 2.34
CA PRO A 90 -22.11 -4.17 1.37
C PRO A 90 -22.84 -2.87 0.95
N TYR A 91 -23.80 -2.40 1.72
CA TYR A 91 -24.61 -1.23 1.40
C TYR A 91 -24.19 0.00 2.22
N GLY A 92 -22.96 0.51 1.94
CA GLY A 92 -22.43 1.72 2.55
C GLY A 92 -21.65 1.50 3.85
N TYR A 93 -21.61 0.28 4.37
CA TYR A 93 -20.84 -0.01 5.57
C TYR A 93 -19.36 -0.24 5.27
N GLU A 94 -18.49 0.25 6.18
CA GLU A 94 -17.04 0.07 6.13
C GLU A 94 -16.56 -0.65 7.40
N LEU A 95 -15.55 -1.50 7.28
CA LEU A 95 -14.83 -2.10 8.40
C LEU A 95 -13.53 -1.33 8.66
N ARG A 96 -13.35 -0.82 9.88
CA ARG A 96 -12.06 -0.35 10.36
C ARG A 96 -11.40 -1.45 11.19
N LEU A 97 -10.27 -1.95 10.72
CA LEU A 97 -9.56 -3.06 11.33
C LEU A 97 -8.36 -2.58 12.12
N TRP A 98 -8.17 -3.20 13.28
CA TRP A 98 -7.06 -2.96 14.19
C TRP A 98 -6.39 -4.28 14.53
N ARG A 99 -5.07 -4.26 14.64
CA ARG A 99 -4.27 -5.39 15.08
C ARG A 99 -3.22 -4.92 16.07
N GLY A 100 -2.94 -5.73 17.09
CA GLY A 100 -1.96 -5.38 18.09
C GLY A 100 -1.80 -6.44 19.15
N VAL A 101 -1.52 -6.01 20.37
CA VAL A 101 -1.24 -6.87 21.51
C VAL A 101 -2.17 -6.57 22.68
N ALA A 102 -2.55 -7.64 23.37
CA ALA A 102 -3.26 -7.52 24.65
C ALA A 102 -2.25 -7.22 25.77
N VAL A 103 -2.62 -6.29 26.63
CA VAL A 103 -1.86 -5.87 27.82
C VAL A 103 -2.75 -5.88 29.05
N ALA A 104 -2.16 -5.77 30.24
CA ALA A 104 -2.94 -5.64 31.45
C ALA A 104 -3.85 -4.41 31.37
N GLY A 105 -5.17 -4.62 31.48
CA GLY A 105 -6.18 -3.56 31.43
C GLY A 105 -6.62 -3.11 30.04
N GLY A 106 -6.05 -3.63 28.94
CA GLY A 106 -6.48 -3.21 27.58
C GLY A 106 -5.69 -3.79 26.43
N GLN A 107 -5.54 -3.00 25.38
CA GLN A 107 -4.88 -3.38 24.14
C GLN A 107 -4.07 -2.20 23.57
N ILE A 108 -2.93 -2.49 22.97
CA ILE A 108 -2.18 -1.51 22.17
C ILE A 108 -2.26 -1.99 20.71
N MET A 109 -2.81 -1.18 19.83
CA MET A 109 -3.18 -1.59 18.48
C MET A 109 -2.74 -0.58 17.42
N ALA A 110 -2.40 -1.08 16.24
CA ALA A 110 -2.20 -0.27 15.04
C ALA A 110 -3.41 -0.42 14.10
N PRO A 111 -3.84 0.65 13.44
CA PRO A 111 -4.89 0.59 12.45
C PRO A 111 -4.38 -0.08 11.18
N LEU A 112 -5.09 -1.08 10.67
CA LEU A 112 -4.73 -1.79 9.45
C LEU A 112 -5.33 -1.16 8.18
N GLY A 113 -6.49 -0.55 8.31
CA GLY A 113 -7.21 0.08 7.20
C GLY A 113 -8.68 0.30 7.51
N VAL A 114 -9.31 1.08 6.64
CA VAL A 114 -10.76 1.23 6.56
C VAL A 114 -11.20 0.67 5.21
N PHE A 115 -12.06 -0.34 5.25
CA PHE A 115 -12.40 -1.18 4.12
C PHE A 115 -13.91 -1.14 3.85
N PRO A 116 -14.38 -0.43 2.81
CA PRO A 116 -15.73 -0.58 2.28
C PRO A 116 -16.06 -2.04 1.99
N ILE A 117 -17.14 -2.54 2.57
CA ILE A 117 -17.55 -3.95 2.44
C ILE A 117 -18.00 -4.21 1.01
N GLN A 118 -17.39 -5.21 0.35
CA GLN A 118 -17.74 -5.59 -1.01
C GLN A 118 -18.70 -6.80 -1.02
N ARG A 119 -18.54 -7.69 -0.06
CA ARG A 119 -19.34 -8.89 0.04
C ARG A 119 -19.43 -9.36 1.48
N SER A 120 -20.62 -9.78 1.89
CA SER A 120 -20.88 -10.49 3.12
C SER A 120 -21.54 -11.83 2.82
N SER A 121 -21.16 -12.86 3.54
CA SER A 121 -21.81 -14.18 3.49
C SER A 121 -21.90 -14.76 4.90
N VAL A 122 -22.97 -15.46 5.19
CA VAL A 122 -23.24 -16.03 6.51
C VAL A 122 -23.40 -17.54 6.37
N ASP A 123 -22.71 -18.28 7.21
CA ASP A 123 -22.94 -19.71 7.38
C ASP A 123 -24.19 -19.92 8.24
N GLY A 124 -25.22 -20.54 7.66
CA GLY A 124 -26.53 -20.71 8.32
C GLY A 124 -26.52 -21.69 9.50
N VAL A 125 -25.42 -22.44 9.71
CA VAL A 125 -25.30 -23.38 10.83
C VAL A 125 -24.49 -22.78 11.97
N THR A 126 -23.35 -22.18 11.64
CA THR A 126 -22.41 -21.62 12.64
C THR A 126 -22.68 -20.17 12.97
N LEU A 127 -23.47 -19.47 12.15
CA LEU A 127 -23.74 -18.03 12.19
C LEU A 127 -22.44 -17.19 12.10
N LEU A 128 -21.38 -17.75 11.52
CA LEU A 128 -20.17 -17.02 11.22
C LEU A 128 -20.37 -16.17 9.96
N SER A 129 -20.01 -14.92 10.05
CA SER A 129 -20.05 -14.00 8.92
C SER A 129 -18.66 -13.89 8.29
N SER A 130 -18.56 -14.19 6.99
CA SER A 130 -17.35 -13.99 6.20
C SER A 130 -17.51 -12.74 5.34
N ILE A 131 -16.62 -11.78 5.53
CA ILE A 131 -16.67 -10.47 4.88
C ILE A 131 -15.42 -10.28 4.04
N THR A 132 -15.59 -9.86 2.79
CA THR A 132 -14.49 -9.40 1.93
C THR A 132 -14.66 -7.92 1.65
N ALA A 133 -13.59 -7.18 1.77
CA ALA A 133 -13.61 -5.74 1.60
C ALA A 133 -12.28 -5.25 0.99
N GLN A 134 -12.31 -4.08 0.38
CA GLN A 134 -11.16 -3.42 -0.22
C GLN A 134 -11.02 -2.03 0.38
N ASP A 135 -9.83 -1.42 0.33
CA ASP A 135 -9.64 -0.08 0.88
C ASP A 135 -10.47 0.99 0.13
N ARG A 136 -10.50 2.18 0.67
CA ARG A 136 -11.32 3.30 0.15
C ARG A 136 -10.97 3.74 -1.28
N SER A 137 -9.82 3.34 -1.81
CA SER A 137 -9.48 3.58 -3.22
C SER A 137 -10.45 2.87 -4.17
N LYS A 138 -11.06 1.76 -3.71
CA LYS A 138 -12.13 1.08 -4.44
C LYS A 138 -13.35 1.99 -4.64
N THR A 139 -13.76 2.74 -3.63
CA THR A 139 -14.88 3.70 -3.75
C THR A 139 -14.59 4.76 -4.81
N VAL A 140 -13.36 5.28 -4.85
CA VAL A 140 -12.95 6.25 -5.89
C VAL A 140 -12.87 5.59 -7.27
N SER A 141 -12.40 4.35 -7.33
CA SER A 141 -12.32 3.56 -8.57
C SER A 141 -13.70 3.23 -9.16
N ASP A 142 -14.70 3.00 -8.31
CA ASP A 142 -16.07 2.70 -8.74
C ASP A 142 -16.86 3.94 -9.16
N ALA A 143 -16.45 5.12 -8.71
CA ALA A 143 -17.02 6.39 -9.11
C ALA A 143 -16.50 6.79 -10.50
N ILE A 144 -17.07 6.22 -11.55
CA ILE A 144 -16.72 6.52 -12.96
C ILE A 144 -17.02 7.98 -13.29
N PHE A 145 -16.39 8.48 -14.35
CA PHE A 145 -16.81 9.80 -14.91
C PHE A 145 -18.12 9.61 -15.66
N GLU A 146 -19.16 10.32 -15.24
CA GLU A 146 -20.47 10.31 -15.95
C GLU A 146 -20.40 11.13 -17.23
N ASP A 147 -19.62 12.24 -17.18
CA ASP A 147 -19.36 13.13 -18.29
C ASP A 147 -17.86 13.42 -18.43
N THR A 148 -17.49 14.14 -19.48
CA THR A 148 -16.11 14.58 -19.67
C THR A 148 -15.71 15.54 -18.55
N TYR A 149 -14.68 15.18 -17.77
CA TYR A 149 -14.13 16.02 -16.70
C TYR A 149 -12.83 16.68 -17.16
N GLN A 150 -12.69 18.00 -16.94
CA GLN A 150 -11.52 18.74 -17.38
C GLN A 150 -10.86 19.50 -16.24
N ILE A 151 -9.53 19.39 -16.16
CA ILE A 151 -8.67 20.19 -15.27
C ILE A 151 -7.94 21.23 -16.11
N ALA A 152 -8.02 22.50 -15.70
CA ALA A 152 -7.35 23.60 -16.40
C ALA A 152 -5.84 23.52 -16.25
N ALA A 153 -5.11 24.00 -17.27
CA ALA A 153 -3.67 24.17 -17.17
C ALA A 153 -3.29 25.12 -16.02
N GLY A 154 -2.18 24.84 -15.35
CA GLY A 154 -1.69 25.66 -14.25
C GLY A 154 -2.32 25.33 -12.90
N THR A 155 -3.25 24.36 -12.83
CA THR A 155 -3.79 23.88 -11.55
C THR A 155 -2.70 23.13 -10.77
N ASN A 156 -2.57 23.39 -9.47
CA ASN A 156 -1.65 22.65 -8.61
C ASN A 156 -2.01 21.15 -8.58
N TYR A 157 -1.02 20.26 -8.67
CA TYR A 157 -1.27 18.80 -8.72
C TYR A 157 -2.00 18.27 -7.50
N ALA A 158 -1.65 18.71 -6.29
CA ALA A 158 -2.33 18.25 -5.08
C ALA A 158 -3.81 18.66 -5.08
N THR A 159 -4.09 19.93 -5.41
CA THR A 159 -5.47 20.45 -5.53
C THR A 159 -6.25 19.75 -6.65
N ALA A 160 -5.61 19.45 -7.78
CA ALA A 160 -6.25 18.77 -8.90
C ALA A 160 -6.63 17.32 -8.54
N ILE A 161 -5.74 16.60 -7.84
CA ILE A 161 -5.98 15.23 -7.35
C ILE A 161 -7.10 15.23 -6.32
N GLU A 162 -7.06 16.16 -5.35
CA GLU A 162 -8.11 16.32 -4.35
C GLU A 162 -9.48 16.57 -4.99
N ALA A 163 -9.57 17.52 -5.91
CA ALA A 163 -10.80 17.81 -6.63
C ALA A 163 -11.32 16.62 -7.43
N LEU A 164 -10.42 15.84 -8.03
CA LEU A 164 -10.80 14.65 -8.80
C LEU A 164 -11.38 13.54 -7.90
N ILE A 165 -10.85 13.39 -6.69
CA ILE A 165 -11.36 12.42 -5.71
C ILE A 165 -12.69 12.91 -5.13
N GLU A 166 -12.77 14.18 -4.71
CA GLU A 166 -13.97 14.77 -4.10
C GLU A 166 -15.16 14.79 -5.06
N ASP A 167 -14.93 14.95 -6.36
CA ASP A 167 -15.99 14.90 -7.38
C ASP A 167 -16.67 13.52 -7.45
N GLY A 168 -15.94 12.43 -7.29
CA GLY A 168 -16.48 11.08 -7.35
C GLY A 168 -16.83 10.46 -6.00
N ALA A 169 -16.08 10.79 -4.96
CA ALA A 169 -16.21 10.20 -3.63
C ALA A 169 -15.87 11.24 -2.54
N PRO A 170 -16.78 12.18 -2.24
CA PRO A 170 -16.52 13.32 -1.38
C PRO A 170 -16.31 12.96 0.09
N GLY A 171 -15.59 13.84 0.82
CA GLY A 171 -15.48 13.84 2.27
C GLY A 171 -14.38 12.96 2.84
N PHE A 172 -13.33 12.67 2.08
CA PHE A 172 -12.11 12.06 2.63
C PHE A 172 -11.22 13.13 3.30
N THR A 173 -10.38 12.67 4.21
CA THR A 173 -9.29 13.48 4.76
C THR A 173 -8.06 13.30 3.89
N PHE A 174 -7.45 14.39 3.44
CA PHE A 174 -6.27 14.39 2.60
C PHE A 174 -5.03 14.78 3.40
N LEU A 175 -3.95 14.03 3.21
CA LEU A 175 -2.62 14.30 3.74
C LEU A 175 -1.64 14.40 2.58
N PHE A 176 -1.63 15.55 1.92
CA PHE A 176 -0.81 15.82 0.75
C PHE A 176 0.32 16.79 1.08
N PRO A 177 1.56 16.52 0.64
CA PRO A 177 2.64 17.49 0.77
C PRO A 177 2.37 18.69 -0.12
N SER A 178 2.88 19.85 0.26
CA SER A 178 2.88 21.00 -0.62
C SER A 178 3.71 20.71 -1.87
N THR A 179 3.18 21.06 -3.03
CA THR A 179 3.89 20.91 -4.31
C THR A 179 3.80 22.19 -5.12
N THR A 180 4.85 22.50 -5.88
CA THR A 180 4.89 23.60 -6.83
C THR A 180 4.57 23.16 -8.26
N PHE A 181 4.42 21.86 -8.49
CA PHE A 181 4.08 21.33 -9.80
C PHE A 181 2.64 21.68 -10.20
N THR A 182 2.46 22.04 -11.45
CA THR A 182 1.16 22.39 -12.03
C THR A 182 0.83 21.49 -13.20
N THR A 183 -0.46 21.19 -13.37
CA THR A 183 -0.97 20.32 -14.44
C THR A 183 -0.96 21.03 -15.80
N PRO A 184 -0.75 20.32 -16.90
CA PRO A 184 -1.24 20.74 -18.22
C PRO A 184 -2.78 20.72 -18.24
N ILE A 185 -3.41 21.05 -19.35
CA ILE A 185 -4.83 20.73 -19.55
C ILE A 185 -4.97 19.21 -19.52
N LEU A 186 -5.81 18.70 -18.65
CA LEU A 186 -6.15 17.28 -18.56
C LEU A 186 -7.65 17.13 -18.84
N THR A 187 -7.97 16.12 -19.62
CA THR A 187 -9.36 15.79 -19.96
C THR A 187 -9.54 14.29 -19.75
N PHE A 188 -10.55 13.93 -18.97
CA PHE A 188 -10.89 12.57 -18.62
C PHE A 188 -12.25 12.22 -19.20
N GLY A 189 -12.34 11.09 -19.88
CA GLY A 189 -13.57 10.59 -20.49
C GLY A 189 -14.31 9.57 -19.63
N PRO A 190 -15.56 9.22 -20.01
CA PRO A 190 -16.39 8.27 -19.24
C PRO A 190 -15.80 6.87 -19.07
N ASP A 191 -14.91 6.45 -19.98
CA ASP A 191 -14.29 5.12 -19.95
C ASP A 191 -13.02 5.05 -19.07
N GLU A 192 -12.60 6.17 -18.46
CA GLU A 192 -11.38 6.23 -17.68
C GLU A 192 -11.66 5.96 -16.20
N ASN A 193 -10.80 5.16 -15.59
CA ASN A 193 -10.89 4.86 -14.17
C ASN A 193 -10.30 5.99 -13.33
N ARG A 194 -11.15 6.64 -12.53
CA ARG A 194 -10.80 7.82 -11.73
C ARG A 194 -9.58 7.58 -10.83
N TRP A 195 -9.54 6.47 -10.11
CA TRP A 195 -8.42 6.16 -9.22
C TRP A 195 -7.11 5.90 -9.99
N ALA A 196 -7.19 5.24 -11.13
CA ALA A 196 -6.01 5.03 -11.99
C ALA A 196 -5.43 6.36 -12.49
N GLU A 197 -6.29 7.33 -12.82
CA GLU A 197 -5.85 8.67 -13.21
C GLU A 197 -5.21 9.43 -12.03
N VAL A 198 -5.80 9.36 -10.85
CA VAL A 198 -5.24 9.90 -9.61
C VAL A 198 -3.83 9.33 -9.36
N GLN A 199 -3.66 8.01 -9.45
CA GLN A 199 -2.35 7.37 -9.31
C GLN A 199 -1.36 7.80 -10.39
N ARG A 200 -1.83 7.95 -11.64
CA ARG A 200 -0.99 8.42 -12.76
C ARG A 200 -0.51 9.85 -12.53
N MET A 201 -1.39 10.73 -12.04
CA MET A 201 -1.04 12.10 -11.68
C MET A 201 -0.01 12.16 -10.56
N ALA A 202 -0.21 11.42 -9.46
CA ALA A 202 0.74 11.36 -8.36
C ALA A 202 2.13 10.88 -8.81
N ARG A 203 2.18 9.76 -9.55
CA ARG A 203 3.43 9.22 -10.10
C ARG A 203 4.15 10.17 -11.05
N SER A 204 3.42 11.02 -11.79
CA SER A 204 4.04 11.98 -12.71
C SER A 204 4.88 13.05 -12.00
N ILE A 205 4.65 13.26 -10.72
CA ILE A 205 5.40 14.16 -9.85
C ILE A 205 6.27 13.42 -8.81
N GLY A 206 6.49 12.09 -9.02
CA GLY A 206 7.37 11.27 -8.19
C GLY A 206 6.76 10.87 -6.83
N ASN A 207 5.44 10.87 -6.72
CA ASN A 207 4.73 10.49 -5.51
C ASN A 207 3.94 9.19 -5.70
N GLU A 208 3.75 8.47 -4.61
CA GLU A 208 2.72 7.43 -4.47
C GLU A 208 1.49 8.01 -3.75
N ILE A 209 0.32 7.44 -4.03
CA ILE A 209 -0.94 7.82 -3.38
C ILE A 209 -1.73 6.58 -3.00
N PHE A 210 -2.27 6.57 -1.78
CA PHE A 210 -2.96 5.43 -1.19
C PHE A 210 -3.85 5.87 -0.02
N PHE A 211 -4.66 4.95 0.51
CA PHE A 211 -5.38 5.15 1.77
C PHE A 211 -4.64 4.48 2.92
N ASP A 212 -4.35 5.24 3.97
CA ASP A 212 -3.63 4.77 5.15
C ASP A 212 -4.49 3.91 6.10
N GLY A 213 -3.87 3.43 7.19
CA GLY A 213 -4.54 2.61 8.21
C GLY A 213 -5.77 3.28 8.85
N LEU A 214 -5.85 4.60 8.87
CA LEU A 214 -7.00 5.37 9.37
C LEU A 214 -8.01 5.73 8.27
N GLY A 215 -7.77 5.31 7.02
CA GLY A 215 -8.63 5.58 5.88
C GLY A 215 -8.54 7.02 5.37
N ARG A 216 -7.41 7.70 5.58
CA ARG A 216 -7.10 9.02 5.02
C ARG A 216 -6.38 8.83 3.69
N CYS A 217 -6.65 9.67 2.72
CA CYS A 217 -5.94 9.68 1.46
C CYS A 217 -4.57 10.37 1.63
N VAL A 218 -3.51 9.62 1.47
CA VAL A 218 -2.12 10.08 1.68
C VAL A 218 -1.39 10.12 0.36
N MET A 219 -0.68 11.21 0.09
CA MET A 219 0.29 11.31 -1.00
C MET A 219 1.66 11.59 -0.39
N ARG A 220 2.67 10.82 -0.81
CA ARG A 220 4.05 11.00 -0.33
C ARG A 220 5.06 10.66 -1.44
N PRO A 221 6.30 11.14 -1.35
CA PRO A 221 7.36 10.71 -2.28
C PRO A 221 7.49 9.18 -2.31
N GLU A 222 7.70 8.62 -3.51
CA GLU A 222 8.01 7.20 -3.63
C GLU A 222 9.28 6.86 -2.84
N PRO A 223 9.28 5.75 -2.06
CA PRO A 223 10.44 5.35 -1.29
C PRO A 223 11.60 4.95 -2.21
N THR A 224 12.80 5.29 -1.78
CA THR A 224 14.04 4.93 -2.46
C THR A 224 14.92 4.09 -1.53
N PHE A 225 15.90 3.39 -2.10
CA PHE A 225 16.88 2.62 -1.31
C PHE A 225 17.88 3.51 -0.53
N THR A 226 17.69 4.82 -0.55
CA THR A 226 18.45 5.79 0.26
C THR A 226 17.62 6.37 1.38
N SER A 227 16.34 5.97 1.49
CA SER A 227 15.46 6.40 2.57
C SER A 227 15.85 5.73 3.88
N GLU A 228 15.66 6.42 5.00
CA GLU A 228 15.92 5.88 6.33
C GLU A 228 15.03 4.63 6.61
N PRO A 229 15.63 3.53 7.09
CA PRO A 229 14.86 2.34 7.41
C PRO A 229 13.99 2.54 8.64
N VAL A 230 12.74 2.12 8.55
CA VAL A 230 11.77 2.20 9.65
C VAL A 230 11.70 0.90 10.47
N GLY A 231 12.55 -0.08 10.18
CA GLY A 231 12.66 -1.32 10.93
C GLY A 231 13.57 -2.34 10.28
N GLU A 232 13.64 -3.52 10.90
CA GLU A 232 14.47 -4.61 10.43
C GLU A 232 13.71 -5.94 10.40
N ILE A 233 14.17 -6.87 9.56
CA ILE A 233 13.87 -8.28 9.58
C ILE A 233 15.19 -9.02 9.81
N ALA A 234 15.37 -9.58 11.00
CA ALA A 234 16.65 -10.16 11.41
C ALA A 234 16.53 -11.57 11.99
N GLU A 235 17.49 -12.42 11.64
CA GLU A 235 17.67 -13.73 12.27
C GLU A 235 17.92 -13.59 13.77
N GLY A 236 17.28 -14.47 14.55
CA GLY A 236 17.39 -14.45 16.02
C GLY A 236 16.56 -13.35 16.69
N SER A 237 15.80 -12.56 15.93
CA SER A 237 14.90 -11.52 16.40
C SER A 237 13.45 -11.81 15.96
N ASN A 238 13.03 -11.25 14.85
CA ASN A 238 11.64 -11.33 14.35
C ASN A 238 11.46 -12.21 13.10
N MET A 239 12.54 -12.74 12.51
CA MET A 239 12.49 -13.62 11.34
C MET A 239 12.14 -15.03 11.75
N LEU A 240 11.02 -15.56 11.27
CA LEU A 240 10.58 -16.94 11.46
C LEU A 240 10.99 -17.83 10.28
N GLY A 241 11.07 -17.26 9.08
CA GLY A 241 11.49 -17.94 7.87
C GLY A 241 11.80 -16.94 6.76
N VAL A 242 12.64 -17.37 5.81
CA VAL A 242 13.02 -16.53 4.66
C VAL A 242 13.28 -17.41 3.45
N VAL A 243 12.77 -16.96 2.29
CA VAL A 243 13.03 -17.53 0.99
C VAL A 243 13.55 -16.41 0.08
N VAL A 244 14.65 -16.66 -0.60
CA VAL A 244 15.21 -15.74 -1.59
C VAL A 244 14.86 -16.26 -2.98
N ASP A 245 14.07 -15.52 -3.72
CA ASP A 245 13.71 -15.83 -5.09
C ASP A 245 14.50 -14.95 -6.05
N LEU A 246 15.11 -15.58 -7.04
CA LEU A 246 15.76 -14.91 -8.16
C LEU A 246 14.90 -15.15 -9.40
N ASP A 247 14.03 -14.21 -9.73
CA ASP A 247 13.12 -14.31 -10.87
C ASP A 247 13.51 -13.34 -11.97
N ARG A 248 13.80 -13.91 -13.13
CA ARG A 248 14.06 -13.17 -14.36
C ARG A 248 12.77 -12.61 -14.98
N GLY A 249 11.60 -13.15 -14.64
CA GLY A 249 10.31 -12.82 -15.26
C GLY A 249 10.00 -11.32 -15.29
N PRO A 250 9.94 -10.62 -14.16
CA PRO A 250 9.62 -9.20 -14.09
C PRO A 250 10.77 -8.27 -14.52
N ALA A 251 12.03 -8.75 -14.51
CA ALA A 251 13.19 -7.91 -14.81
C ALA A 251 13.22 -7.43 -16.26
N PHE A 252 13.56 -6.16 -16.46
CA PHE A 252 13.82 -5.57 -17.77
C PHE A 252 15.06 -4.66 -17.67
N ASN A 253 15.75 -4.48 -18.80
CA ASN A 253 17.02 -3.77 -18.87
C ASN A 253 17.00 -2.59 -19.86
N LYS A 254 15.83 -2.24 -20.37
CA LYS A 254 15.58 -1.05 -21.16
C LYS A 254 14.17 -0.54 -20.91
N VAL A 255 14.03 0.76 -20.79
CA VAL A 255 12.73 1.44 -20.76
C VAL A 255 12.64 2.40 -21.93
N ILE A 256 11.51 2.38 -22.62
CA ILE A 256 11.19 3.31 -23.69
C ILE A 256 9.95 4.08 -23.23
N ALA A 257 10.14 5.36 -22.92
CA ALA A 257 9.05 6.25 -22.53
C ALA A 257 8.61 7.08 -23.74
N THR A 258 7.29 7.14 -23.96
CA THR A 258 6.68 7.84 -25.09
C THR A 258 5.58 8.76 -24.61
N SER A 259 5.50 9.95 -25.17
CA SER A 259 4.37 10.85 -24.96
C SER A 259 3.09 10.30 -25.58
N SER A 260 1.99 10.33 -24.84
CA SER A 260 0.63 10.17 -25.36
C SER A 260 -0.16 11.48 -25.33
N ASN A 261 0.51 12.62 -25.22
CA ASN A 261 -0.13 13.94 -25.17
C ASN A 261 -0.69 14.30 -26.54
N SER A 262 -2.01 14.44 -26.63
CA SER A 262 -2.72 14.77 -27.86
C SER A 262 -2.45 16.19 -28.39
N SER A 263 -1.89 17.07 -27.59
CA SER A 263 -1.50 18.44 -28.00
C SER A 263 -0.19 18.48 -28.79
N LEU A 264 0.56 17.38 -28.84
CA LEU A 264 1.81 17.31 -29.60
C LEU A 264 1.53 16.89 -31.04
N THR A 265 2.16 17.58 -31.99
CA THR A 265 2.05 17.27 -33.45
C THR A 265 2.59 15.86 -33.76
N ALA A 266 3.60 15.40 -32.98
CA ALA A 266 4.13 14.04 -33.06
C ALA A 266 4.56 13.57 -31.66
N PRO A 267 4.37 12.27 -31.32
CA PRO A 267 4.82 11.75 -30.03
C PRO A 267 6.33 11.87 -29.87
N VAL A 268 6.77 12.41 -28.72
CA VAL A 268 8.18 12.40 -28.35
C VAL A 268 8.52 11.11 -27.61
N THR A 269 9.73 10.60 -27.81
CA THR A 269 10.19 9.36 -27.21
C THR A 269 11.57 9.53 -26.63
N GLY A 270 11.80 8.94 -25.45
CA GLY A 270 13.10 8.83 -24.81
C GLY A 270 13.35 7.41 -24.32
N SER A 271 14.57 7.08 -23.95
CA SER A 271 14.87 5.76 -23.40
C SER A 271 16.02 5.77 -22.41
N ALA A 272 16.01 4.79 -21.51
CA ALA A 272 17.14 4.45 -20.66
C ALA A 272 17.48 2.96 -20.85
N THR A 273 18.77 2.63 -20.74
CA THR A 273 19.28 1.27 -20.97
C THR A 273 20.32 0.97 -19.90
N ASP A 274 20.26 -0.22 -19.32
CA ASP A 274 21.29 -0.73 -18.41
C ASP A 274 22.53 -1.13 -19.23
N ASN A 275 23.47 -0.25 -19.28
CA ASN A 275 24.74 -0.44 -20.00
C ASN A 275 25.90 -0.79 -19.07
N ASP A 276 25.65 -0.97 -17.75
CA ASP A 276 26.68 -1.28 -16.79
C ASP A 276 27.22 -2.70 -17.02
N PRO A 277 28.52 -2.87 -17.35
CA PRO A 277 29.11 -4.18 -17.57
C PRO A 277 29.09 -5.08 -16.32
N SER A 278 29.03 -4.49 -15.13
CA SER A 278 28.96 -5.22 -13.85
C SER A 278 27.54 -5.66 -13.53
N SER A 279 26.51 -5.07 -14.17
CA SER A 279 25.12 -5.42 -13.91
C SER A 279 24.79 -6.82 -14.41
N PRO A 280 24.20 -7.69 -13.59
CA PRO A 280 23.70 -9.01 -14.02
C PRO A 280 22.59 -8.91 -15.05
N SER A 281 21.87 -7.78 -15.10
CA SER A 281 20.82 -7.47 -16.06
C SER A 281 21.30 -6.64 -17.26
N GLN A 282 22.60 -6.45 -17.46
CA GLN A 282 23.14 -5.68 -18.57
C GLN A 282 22.44 -5.98 -19.91
N TYR A 283 22.14 -4.92 -20.64
CA TYR A 283 21.51 -5.02 -21.96
C TYR A 283 22.51 -5.59 -23.01
N GLY A 284 22.52 -6.91 -23.13
CA GLY A 284 23.51 -7.61 -23.93
C GLY A 284 23.18 -9.11 -24.10
N PRO A 285 24.11 -9.89 -24.63
CA PRO A 285 23.85 -11.30 -24.95
C PRO A 285 23.65 -12.18 -23.70
N ARG A 286 24.22 -11.82 -22.55
CA ARG A 286 24.13 -12.63 -21.32
C ARG A 286 22.72 -12.65 -20.74
N PHE A 287 22.13 -11.50 -20.49
CA PHE A 287 20.76 -11.37 -19.97
C PHE A 287 19.74 -11.36 -21.11
N GLY A 288 20.09 -10.83 -22.27
CA GLY A 288 19.22 -10.58 -23.39
C GLY A 288 18.73 -9.13 -23.46
N ARG A 289 17.91 -8.83 -24.44
CA ARG A 289 17.34 -7.51 -24.69
C ARG A 289 15.87 -7.50 -24.29
N LYS A 290 15.58 -7.01 -23.09
CA LYS A 290 14.24 -7.01 -22.53
C LYS A 290 13.79 -5.56 -22.28
N ALA A 291 12.95 -5.05 -23.19
CA ALA A 291 12.47 -3.67 -23.12
C ALA A 291 11.04 -3.59 -22.55
N ARG A 292 10.80 -2.61 -21.69
CA ARG A 292 9.47 -2.19 -21.21
C ARG A 292 9.09 -0.88 -21.87
N ARG A 293 7.84 -0.76 -22.31
CA ARG A 293 7.28 0.50 -22.81
C ARG A 293 6.47 1.18 -21.72
N PHE A 294 6.62 2.50 -21.63
CA PHE A 294 5.83 3.38 -20.77
C PHE A 294 5.26 4.52 -21.60
N SER A 295 4.00 4.85 -21.42
CA SER A 295 3.36 5.95 -22.11
C SER A 295 2.64 6.84 -21.13
N SER A 296 2.76 8.17 -21.31
CA SER A 296 2.12 9.13 -20.42
C SER A 296 1.80 10.43 -21.17
N PRO A 297 0.60 11.01 -20.97
CA PRO A 297 0.24 12.31 -21.54
C PRO A 297 0.99 13.48 -20.89
N PHE A 298 1.60 13.27 -19.73
CA PHE A 298 2.36 14.28 -18.98
C PHE A 298 3.78 14.50 -19.52
N LEU A 299 4.26 13.63 -20.41
CA LEU A 299 5.55 13.76 -21.04
C LEU A 299 5.42 14.61 -22.31
N THR A 300 6.03 15.79 -22.32
CA THR A 300 5.92 16.73 -23.46
C THR A 300 7.24 16.97 -24.17
N THR A 301 8.37 16.55 -23.58
CA THR A 301 9.71 16.71 -24.14
C THR A 301 10.53 15.41 -24.11
N VAL A 302 11.52 15.30 -25.00
CA VAL A 302 12.45 14.16 -25.00
C VAL A 302 13.21 14.05 -23.69
N ALA A 303 13.58 15.18 -23.08
CA ALA A 303 14.27 15.21 -21.79
C ALA A 303 13.40 14.60 -20.66
N GLN A 304 12.11 14.93 -20.62
CA GLN A 304 11.17 14.32 -19.66
C GLN A 304 11.01 12.82 -19.92
N CYS A 305 10.91 12.40 -21.19
CA CYS A 305 10.86 10.98 -21.52
C CYS A 305 12.12 10.24 -21.06
N ASN A 306 13.31 10.79 -21.29
CA ASN A 306 14.56 10.20 -20.82
C ASN A 306 14.62 10.11 -19.29
N SER A 307 14.24 11.16 -18.57
CA SER A 307 14.20 11.18 -17.11
C SER A 307 13.22 10.16 -16.54
N ALA A 308 12.02 10.08 -17.10
CA ALA A 308 11.02 9.08 -16.72
C ALA A 308 11.53 7.65 -16.98
N ALA A 309 12.11 7.41 -18.16
CA ALA A 309 12.69 6.12 -18.50
C ALA A 309 13.83 5.72 -17.54
N ALA A 310 14.70 6.66 -17.18
CA ALA A 310 15.80 6.43 -16.25
C ALA A 310 15.28 6.12 -14.83
N ALA A 311 14.30 6.86 -14.34
CA ALA A 311 13.67 6.62 -13.03
C ALA A 311 13.00 5.23 -12.96
N ILE A 312 12.22 4.87 -13.98
CA ILE A 312 11.56 3.56 -14.07
C ILE A 312 12.61 2.43 -14.15
N LEU A 313 13.69 2.62 -14.91
CA LEU A 313 14.75 1.63 -14.98
C LEU A 313 15.42 1.48 -13.62
N ALA A 314 15.82 2.56 -12.98
CA ALA A 314 16.49 2.55 -11.69
C ALA A 314 15.63 1.90 -10.59
N SER A 315 14.32 2.19 -10.57
CA SER A 315 13.41 1.60 -9.58
C SER A 315 13.18 0.10 -9.75
N ASN A 316 13.51 -0.46 -10.93
CA ASN A 316 13.29 -1.87 -11.26
C ASN A 316 14.56 -2.70 -11.39
N LEU A 317 15.75 -2.09 -11.33
CA LEU A 317 17.02 -2.85 -11.32
C LEU A 317 17.16 -3.79 -10.10
N GLY A 318 16.45 -3.51 -9.00
CA GLY A 318 16.42 -4.37 -7.82
C GLY A 318 15.42 -5.54 -7.85
N VAL A 319 14.57 -5.65 -8.87
CA VAL A 319 13.48 -6.66 -8.93
C VAL A 319 14.00 -8.08 -9.16
N ALA A 320 15.24 -8.26 -9.60
CA ALA A 320 15.81 -9.59 -9.83
C ALA A 320 15.99 -10.42 -8.54
N ARG A 321 15.97 -9.79 -7.36
CA ARG A 321 16.08 -10.46 -6.05
C ARG A 321 14.89 -10.07 -5.19
N CYS A 322 13.98 -11.02 -4.99
CA CYS A 322 12.81 -10.89 -4.15
C CYS A 322 13.01 -11.75 -2.90
N ILE A 323 12.75 -11.21 -1.73
CA ILE A 323 12.83 -11.93 -0.48
C ILE A 323 11.42 -12.09 0.08
N ASN A 324 10.99 -13.31 0.29
CA ASN A 324 9.75 -13.64 0.96
C ASN A 324 10.08 -14.05 2.40
N ALA A 325 9.74 -13.20 3.36
CA ALA A 325 9.99 -13.43 4.77
C ALA A 325 8.68 -13.73 5.51
N THR A 326 8.73 -14.74 6.40
CA THR A 326 7.72 -14.95 7.44
C THR A 326 8.28 -14.36 8.73
N ILE A 327 7.55 -13.46 9.34
CA ILE A 327 8.02 -12.69 10.50
C ILE A 327 7.00 -12.70 11.64
N VAL A 328 7.49 -12.39 12.83
CA VAL A 328 6.61 -12.08 13.97
C VAL A 328 5.71 -10.91 13.57
N THR A 329 4.42 -11.01 13.88
CA THR A 329 3.44 -10.01 13.50
C THR A 329 3.75 -8.65 14.11
N ASP A 330 4.11 -7.69 13.26
CA ASP A 330 4.23 -6.26 13.59
C ASP A 330 3.24 -5.46 12.74
N PRO A 331 2.06 -5.13 13.27
CA PRO A 331 1.00 -4.45 12.51
C PRO A 331 1.32 -3.00 12.15
N ARG A 332 2.41 -2.43 12.66
CA ARG A 332 2.88 -1.08 12.29
C ARG A 332 3.49 -1.02 10.90
N ARG A 333 3.89 -2.17 10.34
CA ARG A 333 4.49 -2.24 9.00
C ARG A 333 3.47 -1.95 7.91
N GLU A 334 3.95 -1.26 6.88
CA GLU A 334 3.18 -0.91 5.68
C GLU A 334 3.96 -1.30 4.41
N VAL A 335 3.26 -1.46 3.33
CA VAL A 335 3.91 -1.50 2.01
C VAL A 335 4.58 -0.16 1.73
N SER A 336 5.64 -0.17 0.94
CA SER A 336 6.55 0.96 0.72
C SER A 336 7.42 1.34 1.94
N ASP A 337 7.33 0.65 3.08
CA ASP A 337 8.31 0.81 4.15
C ASP A 337 9.70 0.38 3.65
N VAL A 338 10.72 1.17 4.00
CA VAL A 338 12.12 0.80 3.82
C VAL A 338 12.59 0.10 5.09
N ILE A 339 13.13 -1.10 4.95
CA ILE A 339 13.58 -1.93 6.07
C ILE A 339 14.97 -2.51 5.79
N THR A 340 15.68 -2.89 6.84
CA THR A 340 16.89 -3.69 6.71
C THR A 340 16.56 -5.18 6.82
N VAL A 341 17.27 -6.02 6.05
CA VAL A 341 17.18 -7.48 6.19
C VAL A 341 18.54 -8.04 6.55
N LYS A 342 18.58 -8.88 7.58
CA LYS A 342 19.81 -9.48 8.08
C LYS A 342 19.69 -11.00 8.19
N ARG A 343 20.46 -11.72 7.39
CA ARG A 343 20.58 -13.19 7.41
C ARG A 343 21.97 -13.59 6.91
N GLU A 344 22.90 -13.88 7.81
CA GLU A 344 24.30 -14.17 7.48
C GLU A 344 24.45 -15.34 6.50
N ALA A 345 23.71 -16.43 6.71
CA ALA A 345 23.75 -17.62 5.85
C ALA A 345 23.35 -17.37 4.39
N LEU A 346 22.68 -16.24 4.09
CA LEU A 346 22.27 -15.82 2.74
C LEU A 346 23.06 -14.64 2.23
N GLY A 347 24.11 -14.21 2.96
CA GLY A 347 24.89 -13.03 2.63
C GLY A 347 24.12 -11.71 2.72
N LEU A 348 23.03 -11.71 3.50
CA LEU A 348 22.24 -10.51 3.78
C LEU A 348 22.82 -9.84 5.03
N ASP A 349 23.49 -8.73 4.83
CA ASP A 349 24.10 -7.94 5.92
C ASP A 349 23.56 -6.52 5.94
N ASN A 350 22.44 -6.32 6.65
CA ASN A 350 21.78 -5.02 6.79
C ASN A 350 21.46 -4.29 5.46
N GLU A 351 21.19 -5.06 4.42
CA GLU A 351 20.78 -4.48 3.13
C GLU A 351 19.42 -3.79 3.23
N LEU A 352 19.29 -2.63 2.58
CA LEU A 352 18.03 -1.90 2.48
C LEU A 352 17.09 -2.59 1.48
N HIS A 353 15.86 -2.77 1.91
CA HIS A 353 14.80 -3.36 1.11
C HIS A 353 13.53 -2.52 1.21
N ILE A 354 12.73 -2.54 0.16
CA ILE A 354 11.40 -1.91 0.15
C ILE A 354 10.36 -3.02 0.22
N VAL A 355 9.37 -2.85 1.10
CA VAL A 355 8.25 -3.79 1.25
C VAL A 355 7.27 -3.59 0.09
N ASP A 356 7.17 -4.57 -0.81
CA ASP A 356 6.24 -4.52 -1.95
C ASP A 356 4.89 -5.12 -1.62
N ARG A 357 4.88 -6.24 -0.88
CA ARG A 357 3.65 -6.93 -0.47
C ARG A 357 3.76 -7.41 0.96
N MET A 358 2.63 -7.40 1.65
CA MET A 358 2.52 -8.05 2.95
C MET A 358 1.14 -8.64 3.15
N THR A 359 1.11 -9.74 3.93
CA THR A 359 -0.13 -10.36 4.39
C THR A 359 -0.03 -10.53 5.89
N LEU A 360 -1.02 -9.99 6.59
CA LEU A 360 -1.12 -9.99 8.03
C LEU A 360 -2.33 -10.81 8.45
N GLY A 361 -2.10 -11.93 9.11
CA GLY A 361 -3.15 -12.79 9.63
C GLY A 361 -3.85 -12.17 10.84
N LEU A 362 -5.15 -12.37 10.94
CA LEU A 362 -6.01 -11.82 11.99
C LEU A 362 -6.31 -12.81 13.11
N GLY A 363 -5.95 -14.08 12.94
CA GLY A 363 -6.08 -15.11 13.97
C GLY A 363 -5.12 -14.91 15.14
N ALA A 364 -5.37 -15.58 16.25
CA ALA A 364 -4.67 -15.36 17.52
C ALA A 364 -3.15 -15.72 17.47
N THR A 365 -2.75 -16.64 16.57
CA THR A 365 -1.39 -17.16 16.48
C THR A 365 -0.77 -17.01 15.11
N GLU A 366 -1.38 -16.22 14.23
CA GLU A 366 -0.93 -16.08 12.85
C GLU A 366 0.25 -15.11 12.75
N SER A 367 1.23 -15.53 11.95
CA SER A 367 2.39 -14.73 11.58
C SER A 367 2.06 -13.76 10.45
N MET A 368 2.99 -12.88 10.16
CA MET A 368 2.93 -11.98 9.03
C MET A 368 3.92 -12.43 7.95
N THR A 369 3.55 -12.29 6.69
CA THR A 369 4.46 -12.47 5.55
C THR A 369 4.74 -11.15 4.88
N ALA A 370 5.98 -10.94 4.48
CA ALA A 370 6.41 -9.76 3.73
C ALA A 370 7.23 -10.18 2.52
N THR A 371 6.90 -9.62 1.36
CA THR A 371 7.70 -9.72 0.15
C THR A 371 8.43 -8.39 0.00
N VAL A 372 9.75 -8.46 -0.04
CA VAL A 372 10.61 -7.27 -0.09
C VAL A 372 11.60 -7.39 -1.24
N ARG A 373 11.92 -6.26 -1.87
CA ARG A 373 12.91 -6.18 -2.95
C ARG A 373 14.16 -5.44 -2.48
N ALA A 374 15.31 -5.89 -2.95
CA ALA A 374 16.60 -5.21 -2.75
C ALA A 374 16.98 -4.35 -3.95
N GLN A 375 17.77 -3.32 -3.72
CA GLN A 375 18.54 -2.71 -4.79
C GLN A 375 19.64 -3.68 -5.22
N GLN A 376 19.80 -3.92 -6.53
CA GLN A 376 21.00 -4.59 -7.00
C GLN A 376 22.20 -3.66 -6.81
N VAL A 377 23.09 -4.05 -5.91
CA VAL A 377 24.42 -3.44 -5.85
C VAL A 377 25.25 -4.14 -6.91
N PRO A 378 25.87 -3.45 -7.88
CA PRO A 378 26.87 -4.05 -8.74
C PRO A 378 27.99 -4.59 -7.87
N SER A 379 28.30 -5.86 -8.01
CA SER A 379 29.40 -6.56 -7.31
C SER A 379 30.74 -6.08 -7.84
#